data_dbcb03aae18c5ea1075e3d76cfdb2ebd
#
_entry.id   dbcb03aae18c5ea1075e3d76cfdb2ebd
#
_cell.length_a   1.000
_cell.length_b   1.000
_cell.length_c   1.000
_cell.angle_alpha   90.00
_cell.angle_beta   90.00
_cell.angle_gamma   90.00
#
_symmetry.space_group_name_H-M   'P 1'
#
loop_
_entity.id
_entity.type
_entity.pdbx_description
1 polymer ?
#
loop_
_entity_poly.entity_id
_entity_poly.type
_entity_poly.pdbx_seq_one_letter_code
_entity_poly.pdbx_strand_id
1 'polypeptide(L)'
;MVHTNLVLIRADSPEEAYQKAIELGTSSDQSYENTDGKRVTFRFRGLRDLNVIHGELEHGTELIYGENLDMDESAILQWVTAKEELGVFRPIVPSTGPDYRSKDIVEKMYQQFPDLRPDD
;
A
#
# COMPACT_ATOMS: atom_id res chain seq x y z
N MET A 1 -8.40 -13.56 5.52
CA MET A 1 -8.32 -12.46 4.54
C MET A 1 -6.90 -11.89 4.51
N VAL A 2 -6.39 -11.66 3.32
CA VAL A 2 -5.06 -11.09 3.15
C VAL A 2 -5.20 -9.72 2.49
N HIS A 3 -4.54 -8.71 3.07
CA HIS A 3 -4.49 -7.38 2.49
C HIS A 3 -3.13 -7.14 1.85
N THR A 4 -3.12 -6.58 0.67
CA THR A 4 -1.91 -6.14 -0.01
C THR A 4 -1.98 -4.62 -0.14
N ASN A 5 -1.02 -3.94 0.45
CA ASN A 5 -0.96 -2.49 0.44
C ASN A 5 0.26 -2.01 -0.34
N LEU A 6 0.07 -0.96 -1.12
CA LEU A 6 1.12 -0.34 -1.89
C LEU A 6 1.46 1.00 -1.24
N VAL A 7 2.71 1.17 -0.84
CA VAL A 7 3.15 2.39 -0.17
C VAL A 7 4.39 2.97 -0.83
N LEU A 8 4.56 4.27 -0.70
CA LEU A 8 5.73 4.98 -1.18
C LEU A 8 6.81 5.04 -0.11
N ILE A 9 8.05 4.83 -0.53
CA ILE A 9 9.20 4.92 0.35
C ILE A 9 10.26 5.80 -0.31
N ARG A 10 10.82 6.74 0.45
CA ARG A 10 11.97 7.51 0.01
C ARG A 10 13.22 6.88 0.61
N ALA A 11 14.18 6.54 -0.25
CA ALA A 11 15.44 5.95 0.19
C ALA A 11 16.54 6.24 -0.83
N ASP A 12 17.78 6.23 -0.36
CA ASP A 12 18.95 6.49 -1.20
C ASP A 12 19.61 5.21 -1.70
N SER A 13 19.16 4.06 -1.22
CA SER A 13 19.70 2.76 -1.62
C SER A 13 18.64 1.67 -1.48
N PRO A 14 18.80 0.55 -2.20
CA PRO A 14 17.90 -0.60 -2.03
C PRO A 14 17.86 -1.13 -0.60
N GLU A 15 18.99 -1.16 0.08
CA GLU A 15 19.08 -1.65 1.45
C GLU A 15 18.32 -0.74 2.41
N GLU A 16 18.45 0.58 2.26
CA GLU A 16 17.69 1.54 3.05
C GLU A 16 16.18 1.41 2.78
N ALA A 17 15.80 1.25 1.51
CA ALA A 17 14.41 1.05 1.13
C ALA A 17 13.84 -0.21 1.80
N TYR A 18 14.60 -1.30 1.79
CA TYR A 18 14.19 -2.54 2.43
C TYR A 18 13.97 -2.37 3.94
N GLN A 19 14.90 -1.73 4.63
CA GLN A 19 14.80 -1.48 6.07
C GLN A 19 13.55 -0.64 6.39
N LYS A 20 13.34 0.43 5.64
CA LYS A 20 12.15 1.28 5.82
C LYS A 20 10.85 0.53 5.56
N ALA A 21 10.84 -0.32 4.53
CA ALA A 21 9.66 -1.12 4.21
C ALA A 21 9.30 -2.09 5.33
N ILE A 22 10.28 -2.78 5.89
CA ILE A 22 10.07 -3.70 7.00
C ILE A 22 9.55 -2.96 8.24
N GLU A 23 10.11 -1.81 8.55
CA GLU A 23 9.68 -1.02 9.70
C GLU A 23 8.27 -0.47 9.52
N LEU A 24 7.93 0.00 8.32
CA LEU A 24 6.56 0.44 8.01
C LEU A 24 5.57 -0.72 8.17
N GLY A 25 5.91 -1.88 7.63
CA GLY A 25 5.05 -3.05 7.73
C GLY A 25 4.83 -3.47 9.17
N THR A 26 5.90 -3.57 9.94
CA THR A 26 5.84 -3.98 11.35
C THR A 26 5.04 -2.97 12.18
N SER A 27 5.19 -1.68 11.89
CA SER A 27 4.47 -0.62 12.60
C SER A 27 2.96 -0.63 12.32
N SER A 28 2.52 -1.31 11.26
CA SER A 28 1.10 -1.39 10.92
C SER A 28 0.37 -2.53 11.61
N ASP A 29 1.09 -3.37 12.39
CA ASP A 29 0.47 -4.44 13.16
C ASP A 29 -0.52 -3.85 14.15
N GLN A 30 -1.73 -4.38 14.16
CA GLN A 30 -2.74 -3.93 15.12
C GLN A 30 -3.79 -5.00 15.39
N SER A 31 -4.45 -4.85 16.52
CA SER A 31 -5.50 -5.74 16.95
C SER A 31 -6.66 -4.90 17.48
N TYR A 32 -7.88 -5.28 17.13
CA TYR A 32 -9.06 -4.58 17.59
C TYR A 32 -10.23 -5.55 17.73
N GLU A 33 -11.26 -5.12 18.48
CA GLU A 33 -12.49 -5.87 18.63
C GLU A 33 -13.51 -5.35 17.62
N ASN A 34 -14.08 -6.26 16.80
CA ASN A 34 -15.06 -5.86 15.82
C ASN A 34 -16.46 -5.71 16.45
N THR A 35 -17.45 -5.34 15.63
CA THR A 35 -18.83 -5.12 16.09
C THR A 35 -19.51 -6.38 16.61
N ASP A 36 -19.01 -7.56 16.25
CA ASP A 36 -19.52 -8.85 16.72
C ASP A 36 -18.84 -9.32 18.02
N GLY A 37 -17.97 -8.47 18.61
CA GLY A 37 -17.25 -8.81 19.82
C GLY A 37 -16.05 -9.73 19.59
N LYS A 38 -15.67 -9.97 18.35
CA LYS A 38 -14.52 -10.82 18.01
C LYS A 38 -13.27 -9.99 17.87
N ARG A 39 -12.15 -10.55 18.37
CA ARG A 39 -10.86 -9.91 18.22
C ARG A 39 -10.32 -10.13 16.80
N VAL A 40 -9.98 -9.03 16.15
CA VAL A 40 -9.37 -9.06 14.82
C VAL A 40 -7.92 -8.58 14.96
N THR A 41 -6.99 -9.37 14.42
CA THR A 41 -5.57 -9.04 14.46
C THR A 41 -5.04 -8.92 13.05
N PHE A 42 -4.38 -7.79 12.77
CA PHE A 42 -3.65 -7.59 11.52
C PHE A 42 -2.17 -7.68 11.81
N ARG A 43 -1.49 -8.49 11.02
CA ARG A 43 -0.09 -8.81 11.23
C ARG A 43 0.66 -8.67 9.91
N PHE A 44 1.75 -7.91 9.93
CA PHE A 44 2.64 -7.82 8.78
C PHE A 44 3.28 -9.18 8.53
N ARG A 45 3.16 -9.68 7.30
CA ARG A 45 3.66 -11.00 6.92
C ARG A 45 4.92 -10.94 6.07
N GLY A 46 5.25 -9.80 5.52
CA GLY A 46 6.42 -9.63 4.67
C GLY A 46 6.13 -8.76 3.47
N LEU A 47 7.16 -8.51 2.69
CA LEU A 47 7.05 -7.76 1.45
C LEU A 47 6.73 -8.69 0.31
N ARG A 48 5.75 -8.29 -0.51
CA ARG A 48 5.48 -8.99 -1.75
C ARG A 48 6.44 -8.56 -2.84
N ASP A 49 6.80 -7.28 -2.84
CA ASP A 49 7.72 -6.72 -3.81
C ASP A 49 8.25 -5.37 -3.32
N LEU A 50 9.33 -4.91 -3.93
CA LEU A 50 9.94 -3.62 -3.65
C LEU A 50 10.63 -3.16 -4.92
N ASN A 51 10.10 -2.12 -5.56
CA ASN A 51 10.55 -1.67 -6.86
C ASN A 51 10.88 -0.19 -6.86
N VAL A 52 11.84 0.18 -7.68
CA VAL A 52 12.22 1.59 -7.87
C VAL A 52 11.22 2.27 -8.81
N ILE A 53 10.84 3.50 -8.44
CA ILE A 53 10.12 4.38 -9.34
C ILE A 53 11.16 5.21 -10.07
N HIS A 54 11.24 5.05 -11.40
CA HIS A 54 12.33 5.64 -12.18
C HIS A 54 12.11 7.09 -12.60
N GLY A 55 11.00 7.68 -12.26
CA GLY A 55 10.70 9.07 -12.59
C GLY A 55 10.38 9.87 -11.35
N GLU A 56 10.30 11.19 -11.51
CA GLU A 56 9.79 12.04 -10.45
C GLU A 56 8.29 11.83 -10.28
N LEU A 57 7.78 12.02 -9.08
CA LEU A 57 6.36 11.86 -8.80
C LEU A 57 5.59 13.06 -9.31
N GLU A 58 5.01 12.91 -10.48
CA GLU A 58 4.21 13.95 -11.12
C GLU A 58 3.11 13.29 -11.94
N HIS A 59 2.24 14.10 -12.52
CA HIS A 59 1.16 13.59 -13.36
C HIS A 59 1.73 12.73 -14.49
N GLY A 60 1.24 11.48 -14.61
CA GLY A 60 1.67 10.56 -15.64
C GLY A 60 2.86 9.69 -15.30
N THR A 61 3.47 9.85 -14.13
CA THR A 61 4.59 9.00 -13.72
C THR A 61 4.14 7.56 -13.54
N GLU A 62 4.85 6.63 -14.19
CA GLU A 62 4.61 5.20 -14.00
C GLU A 62 5.13 4.75 -12.64
N LEU A 63 4.27 4.19 -11.83
CA LEU A 63 4.63 3.74 -10.48
C LEU A 63 5.02 2.27 -10.43
N ILE A 64 4.42 1.45 -11.28
CA ILE A 64 4.70 0.02 -11.30
C ILE A 64 4.55 -0.48 -12.74
N TYR A 65 5.37 -1.45 -13.08
CA TYR A 65 5.38 -2.08 -14.39
C TYR A 65 5.26 -3.58 -14.21
N GLY A 66 4.43 -4.19 -15.02
CA GLY A 66 4.28 -5.65 -15.02
C GLY A 66 4.34 -6.18 -16.44
N GLU A 67 4.88 -7.36 -16.61
CA GLU A 67 4.99 -8.00 -17.90
C GLU A 67 4.50 -9.44 -17.79
N ASN A 68 3.59 -9.80 -18.68
CA ASN A 68 3.05 -11.16 -18.74
C ASN A 68 3.13 -11.64 -20.17
N LEU A 69 3.83 -12.75 -20.36
CA LEU A 69 4.02 -13.35 -21.68
C LEU A 69 2.87 -14.32 -21.99
N ASP A 70 2.60 -14.49 -23.28
CA ASP A 70 1.67 -15.52 -23.79
C ASP A 70 0.23 -15.39 -23.28
N MET A 71 -0.22 -14.18 -22.97
CA MET A 71 -1.64 -13.95 -22.66
C MET A 71 -2.44 -13.80 -23.94
N ASP A 72 -3.54 -14.55 -24.03
CA ASP A 72 -4.44 -14.41 -25.18
C ASP A 72 -5.34 -13.17 -25.03
N GLU A 73 -5.99 -12.81 -26.12
CA GLU A 73 -6.84 -11.62 -26.18
C GLU A 73 -7.97 -11.65 -25.16
N SER A 74 -8.57 -12.82 -24.98
CA SER A 74 -9.65 -13.02 -24.01
C SER A 74 -9.20 -12.75 -22.58
N ALA A 75 -8.02 -13.24 -22.20
CA ALA A 75 -7.45 -13.03 -20.87
C ALA A 75 -7.12 -11.56 -20.63
N ILE A 76 -6.58 -10.89 -21.65
CA ILE A 76 -6.27 -9.46 -21.58
C ILE A 76 -7.55 -8.65 -21.36
N LEU A 77 -8.61 -8.94 -22.13
CA LEU A 77 -9.87 -8.23 -21.99
C LEU A 77 -10.51 -8.39 -20.61
N GLN A 78 -10.29 -9.53 -19.95
CA GLN A 78 -10.79 -9.74 -18.60
C GLN A 78 -10.09 -8.86 -17.57
N TRP A 79 -8.89 -8.38 -17.86
CA TRP A 79 -8.15 -7.47 -16.98
C TRP A 79 -8.60 -6.02 -17.12
N VAL A 80 -9.26 -5.68 -18.23
CA VAL A 80 -9.74 -4.33 -18.44
C VAL A 80 -11.06 -4.16 -17.68
N THR A 81 -11.07 -3.22 -16.76
CA THR A 81 -12.24 -2.94 -15.93
C THR A 81 -13.07 -1.85 -16.60
N ALA A 82 -14.39 -2.05 -16.69
CA ALA A 82 -15.30 -1.03 -17.20
C ALA A 82 -15.21 0.23 -16.32
N LYS A 83 -15.37 1.38 -16.92
CA LYS A 83 -15.24 2.68 -16.24
C LYS A 83 -16.02 2.73 -14.94
N GLU A 84 -17.27 2.30 -14.96
CA GLU A 84 -18.18 2.37 -13.81
C GLU A 84 -17.77 1.43 -12.68
N GLU A 85 -16.97 0.41 -13.00
CA GLU A 85 -16.49 -0.57 -12.03
C GLU A 85 -15.13 -0.19 -11.43
N LEU A 86 -14.48 0.85 -11.97
CA LEU A 86 -13.21 1.33 -11.41
C LEU A 86 -13.43 1.82 -9.98
N GLY A 87 -12.49 1.51 -9.09
CA GLY A 87 -12.61 1.82 -7.67
C GLY A 87 -12.98 3.26 -7.36
N VAL A 88 -12.48 4.21 -8.16
CA VAL A 88 -12.74 5.64 -7.95
C VAL A 88 -14.23 6.00 -8.13
N PHE A 89 -14.99 5.20 -8.87
CA PHE A 89 -16.42 5.42 -9.10
C PHE A 89 -17.31 4.63 -8.14
N ARG A 90 -16.73 3.79 -7.29
CA ARG A 90 -17.51 3.03 -6.31
C ARG A 90 -17.89 3.90 -5.14
N PRO A 91 -19.09 3.68 -4.56
CA PRO A 91 -19.47 4.40 -3.34
C PRO A 91 -18.45 4.15 -2.22
N ILE A 92 -18.15 5.21 -1.45
CA ILE A 92 -17.29 5.08 -0.28
C ILE A 92 -18.10 4.38 0.81
N VAL A 93 -17.62 3.21 1.23
CA VAL A 93 -18.19 2.46 2.34
C VAL A 93 -17.32 2.73 3.57
N PRO A 94 -17.90 3.15 4.72
CA PRO A 94 -17.09 3.34 5.92
C PRO A 94 -16.33 2.07 6.27
N SER A 95 -15.03 2.20 6.49
CA SER A 95 -14.20 1.09 6.88
C SER A 95 -14.48 0.70 8.33
N THR A 96 -14.77 -0.56 8.58
CA THR A 96 -14.89 -1.11 9.94
C THR A 96 -13.59 -1.77 10.38
N GLY A 97 -12.59 -1.78 9.50
CA GLY A 97 -11.28 -2.36 9.78
C GLY A 97 -10.28 -1.34 10.31
N PRO A 98 -9.04 -1.76 10.52
CA PRO A 98 -7.99 -0.87 10.99
C PRO A 98 -7.72 0.24 9.98
N ASP A 99 -7.48 1.42 10.51
CA ASP A 99 -7.11 2.57 9.69
C ASP A 99 -5.57 2.61 9.55
N TYR A 100 -5.08 2.21 8.40
CA TYR A 100 -3.64 2.22 8.11
C TYR A 100 -3.07 3.63 7.97
N ARG A 101 -3.95 4.64 7.97
CA ARG A 101 -3.56 6.05 7.95
C ARG A 101 -3.73 6.70 9.32
N SER A 102 -3.84 5.90 10.38
CA SER A 102 -4.02 6.46 11.70
C SER A 102 -2.88 7.43 12.01
N LYS A 103 -3.19 8.53 12.70
CA LYS A 103 -2.21 9.54 13.05
C LYS A 103 -1.07 8.95 13.87
N ASP A 104 -1.37 7.97 14.72
CA ASP A 104 -0.37 7.34 15.58
C ASP A 104 0.68 6.59 14.76
N ILE A 105 0.25 5.82 13.76
CA ILE A 105 1.17 5.07 12.89
C ILE A 105 2.01 6.03 12.07
N VAL A 106 1.37 7.03 11.47
CA VAL A 106 2.05 8.03 10.63
C VAL A 106 3.04 8.84 11.46
N GLU A 107 2.66 9.24 12.66
CA GLU A 107 3.54 10.02 13.54
C GLU A 107 4.75 9.20 13.99
N LYS A 108 4.58 7.94 14.33
CA LYS A 108 5.69 7.04 14.66
C LYS A 108 6.66 6.91 13.49
N MET A 109 6.14 6.79 12.29
CA MET A 109 6.94 6.71 11.08
C MET A 109 7.77 7.98 10.88
N TYR A 110 7.16 9.16 11.07
CA TYR A 110 7.85 10.43 10.94
C TYR A 110 8.89 10.67 12.02
N GLN A 111 8.67 10.14 13.22
CA GLN A 111 9.68 10.18 14.29
C GLN A 111 10.91 9.36 13.93
N GLN A 112 10.70 8.21 13.31
CA GLN A 112 11.76 7.30 12.91
C GLN A 112 12.45 7.76 11.63
N PHE A 113 11.69 8.31 10.69
CA PHE A 113 12.17 8.79 9.40
C PHE A 113 11.66 10.22 9.15
N PRO A 114 12.28 11.23 9.81
CA PRO A 114 11.78 12.61 9.71
C PRO A 114 11.75 13.18 8.29
N ASP A 115 12.62 12.70 7.40
CA ASP A 115 12.68 13.14 6.01
C ASP A 115 11.48 12.71 5.17
N LEU A 116 10.66 11.78 5.68
CA LEU A 116 9.41 11.39 5.02
C LEU A 116 8.28 12.37 5.28
N ARG A 117 8.42 13.25 6.29
CA ARG A 117 7.38 14.22 6.62
C ARG A 117 7.27 15.24 5.50
N PRO A 118 6.06 15.46 4.94
CA PRO A 118 5.88 16.44 3.89
C PRO A 118 6.22 17.85 4.38
N ASP A 119 6.83 18.63 3.53
CA ASP A 119 7.02 20.06 3.78
C ASP A 119 5.69 20.77 3.53
N ASP A 120 5.22 21.50 4.51
CA ASP A 120 4.01 22.32 4.37
C ASP A 120 4.29 23.64 3.70
#